data_113ec1c2e8f61561296e56d48a2fee05
#
_entry.id   113ec1c2e8f61561296e56d48a2fee05
#
_cell.length_a   1.000
_cell.length_b   1.000
_cell.length_c   1.000
_cell.angle_alpha   90.00
_cell.angle_beta   90.00
_cell.angle_gamma   90.00
#
_symmetry.space_group_name_H-M   'P 1'
#
loop_
_entity.id
_entity.type
_entity.pdbx_description
1 polymer ?
#
loop_
_entity_poly.entity_id
_entity_poly.type
_entity_poly.pdbx_seq_one_letter_code
_entity_poly.pdbx_strand_id
1 'polypeptide(L)'
;MLKRAGLLIMGVSFLATGSCLAGGDPDIKPEEVDASTPNGAANATTGTGANAGNSSNASSNSAGNSAGNAASGGNSSGGSGGGDDSFDAVENDELVIDVESLKDGDGLGSIQVQWQISGDGSNWLIIPGAIQSSFTPRDSEVGKYLRVQISYVDGQGNAEMMISPASKPVRNVNDRPIGMPEIQGEAKENSALYVDTSRITDEDGIGQMALIWQRSSQRTNWENVPDQFSDTLQLDQTDVGFSYRSVISYIDGFGTRETLVSDASEVVANIDNPLQGEVVVRGRIVEGAELTLNTSTLSDFDGIASMASVWERSTDGRTWESVIGSESQRSLQLSQAFVGDRIRARVNVVDNFGVETVVYSQATETVRNVNNKPAGRVMIRRISN
;
A
#
# COMPACT_ATOMS: atom_id res chain seq x y z
N MET A 1 55.59 8.60 -7.64
CA MET A 1 55.87 7.38 -6.82
C MET A 1 54.59 6.70 -6.54
N LEU A 2 54.31 5.77 -7.27
CA LEU A 2 53.88 4.39 -7.28
C LEU A 2 53.55 3.82 -5.91
N LYS A 3 52.31 3.25 -5.76
CA LYS A 3 52.10 1.83 -5.44
C LYS A 3 50.67 1.44 -5.68
N ARG A 4 50.48 0.53 -6.64
CA ARG A 4 49.29 -0.31 -6.87
C ARG A 4 49.27 -1.40 -5.78
N ALA A 5 48.08 -1.72 -5.28
CA ALA A 5 47.81 -2.98 -4.62
C ALA A 5 46.57 -3.60 -5.26
N GLY A 6 46.75 -4.79 -5.84
CA GLY A 6 45.70 -5.58 -6.48
C GLY A 6 44.90 -6.36 -5.43
N LEU A 7 43.64 -6.58 -5.70
CA LEU A 7 42.75 -7.45 -4.94
C LEU A 7 42.47 -8.73 -5.72
N LEU A 8 42.77 -9.82 -5.08
CA LEU A 8 42.63 -11.19 -5.52
C LEU A 8 41.18 -11.66 -5.37
N ILE A 9 40.59 -12.15 -6.47
CA ILE A 9 39.27 -12.79 -6.49
C ILE A 9 39.47 -14.28 -6.22
N MET A 10 38.89 -14.78 -5.11
CA MET A 10 38.71 -16.23 -4.91
C MET A 10 37.26 -16.61 -5.27
N GLY A 11 37.15 -17.35 -6.35
CA GLY A 11 35.93 -18.08 -6.69
C GLY A 11 35.80 -19.35 -5.87
N VAL A 12 34.62 -19.60 -5.37
CA VAL A 12 34.22 -20.90 -4.79
C VAL A 12 33.14 -21.49 -5.67
N SER A 13 33.53 -22.53 -6.42
CA SER A 13 32.62 -23.43 -7.14
C SER A 13 32.05 -24.45 -6.14
N PHE A 14 30.72 -24.61 -6.12
CA PHE A 14 30.07 -25.80 -5.55
C PHE A 14 29.46 -26.60 -6.69
N LEU A 15 30.01 -27.79 -6.87
CA LEU A 15 29.41 -28.88 -7.65
C LEU A 15 28.24 -29.48 -6.84
N ALA A 16 27.10 -29.61 -7.46
CA ALA A 16 26.03 -30.47 -6.99
C ALA A 16 25.98 -31.74 -7.86
N THR A 17 26.21 -32.86 -7.23
CA THR A 17 26.01 -34.19 -7.83
C THR A 17 24.57 -34.62 -7.62
N GLY A 18 23.96 -35.10 -8.70
CA GLY A 18 22.60 -35.59 -8.72
C GLY A 18 22.47 -37.03 -8.15
N SER A 19 21.24 -37.41 -7.91
CA SER A 19 20.76 -38.79 -8.08
C SER A 19 19.26 -38.81 -8.32
N CYS A 20 18.90 -39.41 -9.43
CA CYS A 20 17.58 -39.90 -9.82
C CYS A 20 17.08 -40.99 -8.90
N LEU A 21 15.79 -41.06 -8.60
CA LEU A 21 15.02 -42.30 -8.58
C LEU A 21 13.58 -42.04 -9.04
N ALA A 22 13.19 -42.86 -10.00
CA ALA A 22 11.90 -42.92 -10.67
C ALA A 22 10.89 -43.75 -9.87
N GLY A 23 9.61 -43.53 -10.17
CA GLY A 23 8.53 -44.43 -9.74
C GLY A 23 7.22 -43.64 -9.77
N GLY A 24 6.52 -43.68 -10.76
CA GLY A 24 5.33 -43.95 -11.44
C GLY A 24 4.14 -44.28 -10.58
N ASP A 25 2.99 -43.68 -10.86
CA ASP A 25 1.82 -44.35 -11.44
C ASP A 25 0.74 -43.28 -11.76
N PRO A 26 0.07 -43.37 -12.93
CA PRO A 26 -0.97 -42.48 -13.30
C PRO A 26 -2.35 -43.13 -13.05
N ASP A 27 -3.30 -42.41 -12.52
CA ASP A 27 -4.74 -42.54 -12.73
C ASP A 27 -5.54 -42.05 -11.52
N ILE A 28 -5.98 -40.79 -11.59
CA ILE A 28 -7.27 -40.40 -10.99
C ILE A 28 -7.85 -39.29 -11.89
N LYS A 29 -8.94 -39.62 -12.58
CA LYS A 29 -9.78 -38.70 -13.32
C LYS A 29 -10.61 -37.82 -12.36
N PRO A 30 -10.92 -36.57 -12.71
CA PRO A 30 -11.87 -35.76 -11.95
C PRO A 30 -13.30 -36.17 -12.26
N GLU A 31 -14.09 -36.36 -11.22
CA GLU A 31 -15.54 -36.54 -11.28
C GLU A 31 -16.20 -35.18 -11.60
N GLU A 32 -17.00 -35.23 -12.63
CA GLU A 32 -18.00 -34.26 -13.06
C GLU A 32 -19.15 -34.24 -12.03
N VAL A 33 -19.49 -33.10 -11.44
CA VAL A 33 -20.71 -32.92 -10.67
C VAL A 33 -21.61 -31.91 -11.41
N ASP A 34 -22.71 -32.50 -11.84
CA ASP A 34 -23.82 -32.03 -12.61
C ASP A 34 -24.53 -30.80 -11.99
N ALA A 35 -24.90 -29.87 -12.86
CA ALA A 35 -25.76 -28.73 -12.58
C ALA A 35 -27.23 -29.11 -12.74
N SER A 36 -28.01 -28.94 -11.69
CA SER A 36 -29.46 -28.82 -11.87
C SER A 36 -30.08 -27.83 -10.88
N THR A 37 -30.55 -26.74 -11.42
CA THR A 37 -31.58 -25.87 -10.86
C THR A 37 -32.92 -26.61 -10.77
N PRO A 38 -33.86 -26.19 -9.87
CA PRO A 38 -35.00 -25.47 -10.46
C PRO A 38 -35.55 -24.26 -9.66
N ASN A 39 -36.04 -23.35 -10.46
CA ASN A 39 -37.06 -22.34 -10.29
C ASN A 39 -38.09 -22.52 -9.16
N GLY A 40 -38.47 -21.38 -8.55
CA GLY A 40 -39.71 -21.22 -7.81
C GLY A 40 -40.05 -19.75 -7.58
N ALA A 41 -41.05 -19.31 -8.31
CA ALA A 41 -41.55 -17.96 -8.50
C ALA A 41 -42.38 -17.40 -7.33
N ALA A 42 -42.37 -16.07 -7.22
CA ALA A 42 -43.48 -15.13 -6.95
C ALA A 42 -44.29 -15.22 -5.66
N ASN A 43 -44.41 -14.17 -4.90
CA ASN A 43 -45.63 -13.33 -4.95
C ASN A 43 -45.47 -12.00 -4.21
N ALA A 44 -45.95 -10.98 -4.85
CA ALA A 44 -46.11 -9.63 -4.34
C ALA A 44 -47.37 -9.53 -3.47
N THR A 45 -47.36 -8.71 -2.44
CA THR A 45 -48.56 -7.98 -2.02
C THR A 45 -48.19 -6.63 -1.39
N THR A 46 -48.79 -5.66 -1.93
CA THR A 46 -48.95 -4.24 -1.62
C THR A 46 -49.55 -3.98 -0.25
N GLY A 47 -49.10 -2.92 0.41
CA GLY A 47 -49.74 -2.35 1.58
C GLY A 47 -49.28 -0.94 1.85
N THR A 48 -50.02 0.00 1.34
CA THR A 48 -49.99 1.45 1.53
C THR A 48 -50.28 1.87 2.97
N GLY A 49 -49.63 2.94 3.44
CA GLY A 49 -50.02 3.63 4.66
C GLY A 49 -49.12 4.78 4.99
N ALA A 50 -49.44 5.95 4.48
CA ALA A 50 -48.89 7.24 4.85
C ALA A 50 -49.31 7.63 6.28
N ASN A 51 -48.48 8.28 7.04
CA ASN A 51 -48.80 9.62 7.54
C ASN A 51 -47.63 10.37 8.19
N ALA A 52 -47.66 11.61 7.98
CA ALA A 52 -46.82 12.74 8.23
C ALA A 52 -46.75 13.18 9.73
N GLY A 53 -45.73 13.99 10.01
CA GLY A 53 -45.69 14.89 11.16
C GLY A 53 -44.27 15.05 11.71
N ASN A 54 -43.52 15.90 11.18
CA ASN A 54 -43.25 17.33 11.40
C ASN A 54 -42.50 17.65 12.69
N SER A 55 -41.50 18.47 12.46
CA SER A 55 -40.90 19.56 13.21
C SER A 55 -39.55 19.30 13.90
N SER A 56 -38.51 19.73 13.24
CA SER A 56 -37.63 20.89 13.57
C SER A 56 -37.18 21.05 15.02
N ASN A 57 -35.89 20.99 15.31
CA ASN A 57 -35.16 22.23 15.52
C ASN A 57 -33.63 22.00 15.59
N ALA A 58 -32.93 22.79 14.89
CA ALA A 58 -31.50 22.99 14.93
C ALA A 58 -31.13 23.84 16.17
N SER A 59 -29.92 23.58 16.71
CA SER A 59 -29.01 24.64 17.17
C SER A 59 -27.72 23.95 17.66
N SER A 60 -26.65 24.01 16.92
CA SER A 60 -25.41 24.81 17.06
C SER A 60 -25.05 25.24 18.49
N ASN A 61 -23.87 24.85 18.91
CA ASN A 61 -22.71 25.66 19.28
C ASN A 61 -21.80 24.90 20.25
N SER A 62 -20.59 24.71 19.85
CA SER A 62 -19.45 25.60 20.13
C SER A 62 -18.68 25.25 21.40
N ALA A 63 -17.50 24.77 21.15
CA ALA A 63 -16.22 24.99 21.82
C ALA A 63 -16.24 25.56 23.27
N GLY A 64 -15.46 24.91 24.12
CA GLY A 64 -15.10 25.49 25.39
C GLY A 64 -14.07 24.66 26.15
N ASN A 65 -12.83 24.96 25.85
CA ASN A 65 -11.63 24.63 26.61
C ASN A 65 -11.77 25.12 28.05
N SER A 66 -11.39 24.31 29.06
CA SER A 66 -10.69 24.83 30.22
C SER A 66 -10.24 23.72 31.15
N ALA A 67 -8.96 23.69 31.37
CA ALA A 67 -8.31 23.07 32.50
C ALA A 67 -8.83 23.68 33.80
N GLY A 68 -8.98 22.86 34.83
CA GLY A 68 -9.35 23.31 36.14
C GLY A 68 -9.02 22.27 37.22
N ASN A 69 -7.81 22.36 37.68
CA ASN A 69 -7.31 21.74 38.91
C ASN A 69 -8.10 22.25 40.11
N ALA A 70 -8.66 21.37 40.95
CA ALA A 70 -8.93 21.70 42.34
C ALA A 70 -9.06 20.43 43.19
N ALA A 71 -8.03 20.18 43.92
CA ALA A 71 -8.15 19.37 45.14
C ALA A 71 -9.12 20.05 46.13
N SER A 72 -10.11 19.32 46.62
CA SER A 72 -10.87 19.77 47.75
C SER A 72 -11.16 18.57 48.65
N GLY A 73 -10.48 18.56 49.79
CA GLY A 73 -10.84 17.74 50.90
C GLY A 73 -12.26 18.06 51.38
N GLY A 74 -13.10 17.07 51.52
CA GLY A 74 -14.44 17.15 52.09
C GLY A 74 -14.60 16.15 53.19
N ASN A 75 -14.57 16.67 54.43
CA ASN A 75 -14.99 16.01 55.64
C ASN A 75 -16.44 15.55 55.49
N SER A 76 -16.77 14.30 55.71
CA SER A 76 -18.14 13.83 55.82
C SER A 76 -18.36 13.02 57.08
N SER A 77 -19.08 13.64 57.96
CA SER A 77 -19.81 13.07 59.07
C SER A 77 -20.83 12.02 58.64
N GLY A 78 -20.95 10.97 59.44
CA GLY A 78 -21.76 9.78 59.27
C GLY A 78 -23.19 9.95 58.80
N GLY A 79 -23.62 9.09 57.93
CA GLY A 79 -25.02 8.80 57.59
C GLY A 79 -25.07 7.34 57.12
N SER A 80 -25.76 6.50 57.82
CA SER A 80 -26.07 5.12 57.50
C SER A 80 -27.03 5.09 56.30
N GLY A 81 -26.50 5.01 55.12
CA GLY A 81 -27.16 4.60 53.90
C GLY A 81 -26.17 3.69 53.18
N GLY A 82 -26.59 2.49 52.80
CA GLY A 82 -25.71 1.55 52.09
C GLY A 82 -25.19 2.17 50.79
N GLY A 83 -24.19 3.02 50.92
CA GLY A 83 -23.38 3.53 49.85
C GLY A 83 -22.37 2.47 49.44
N ASP A 84 -22.23 2.32 48.18
CA ASP A 84 -21.12 1.58 47.59
C ASP A 84 -19.82 2.27 48.06
N ASP A 85 -19.13 1.69 49.04
CA ASP A 85 -17.85 2.20 49.56
C ASP A 85 -16.67 1.92 48.60
N SER A 86 -16.98 1.41 47.39
CA SER A 86 -15.97 1.14 46.39
C SER A 86 -15.30 2.43 45.88
N PHE A 87 -14.01 2.37 45.61
CA PHE A 87 -13.24 3.49 45.06
C PHE A 87 -12.92 3.28 43.59
N ASP A 88 -12.70 4.37 42.86
CA ASP A 88 -12.27 4.32 41.47
C ASP A 88 -10.78 3.94 41.38
N ALA A 89 -10.45 3.03 40.47
CA ALA A 89 -9.11 2.67 40.15
C ALA A 89 -8.93 2.83 38.63
N VAL A 90 -7.84 3.45 38.23
CA VAL A 90 -7.50 3.71 36.83
C VAL A 90 -6.10 3.20 36.62
N GLU A 91 -5.88 2.60 35.47
CA GLU A 91 -4.57 2.20 35.02
C GLU A 91 -3.60 3.38 35.04
N ASN A 92 -2.34 3.10 35.36
CA ASN A 92 -1.26 4.08 35.45
C ASN A 92 -1.43 5.17 36.54
N ASP A 93 -2.57 5.21 37.25
CA ASP A 93 -2.75 6.10 38.43
C ASP A 93 -2.26 5.42 39.72
N GLU A 94 -1.50 6.14 40.52
CA GLU A 94 -1.01 5.63 41.81
C GLU A 94 -2.12 5.61 42.86
N LEU A 95 -2.43 4.44 43.36
CA LEU A 95 -3.31 4.24 44.52
C LEU A 95 -2.47 4.26 45.80
N VAL A 96 -2.91 5.00 46.82
CA VAL A 96 -2.21 5.13 48.12
C VAL A 96 -3.15 4.74 49.22
N ILE A 97 -2.70 3.93 50.17
CA ILE A 97 -3.49 3.59 51.37
C ILE A 97 -3.44 4.75 52.39
N ASP A 98 -4.60 5.11 52.92
CA ASP A 98 -4.73 6.03 54.05
C ASP A 98 -5.05 5.23 55.29
N VAL A 99 -4.19 5.31 56.30
CA VAL A 99 -4.30 4.69 57.60
C VAL A 99 -4.31 5.71 58.74
N GLU A 100 -4.43 7.02 58.43
CA GLU A 100 -4.40 8.08 59.45
C GLU A 100 -5.58 7.97 60.44
N SER A 101 -6.72 7.47 59.99
CA SER A 101 -7.89 7.27 60.81
C SER A 101 -7.88 5.98 61.63
N LEU A 102 -6.93 5.09 61.35
CA LEU A 102 -6.82 3.79 62.02
C LEU A 102 -6.42 3.99 63.49
N LYS A 103 -7.20 3.47 64.40
CA LYS A 103 -6.96 3.54 65.86
C LYS A 103 -7.20 2.17 66.45
N ASP A 104 -6.32 1.83 67.37
CA ASP A 104 -6.42 0.65 68.19
C ASP A 104 -6.22 1.05 69.67
N GLY A 105 -7.15 0.63 70.57
CA GLY A 105 -7.08 0.95 71.99
C GLY A 105 -5.86 0.34 72.68
N ASP A 106 -5.37 -0.78 72.18
CA ASP A 106 -4.19 -1.51 72.65
C ASP A 106 -2.91 -1.11 72.01
N GLY A 107 -2.99 -0.16 71.04
CA GLY A 107 -1.87 0.45 70.29
C GLY A 107 -1.61 -0.21 68.93
N LEU A 108 -1.24 0.63 67.96
CA LEU A 108 -0.89 0.18 66.62
C LEU A 108 0.57 -0.23 66.57
N GLY A 109 0.82 -1.44 66.10
CA GLY A 109 2.15 -1.92 65.74
C GLY A 109 2.57 -1.52 64.30
N SER A 110 3.66 -2.11 63.86
CA SER A 110 4.12 -1.92 62.46
C SER A 110 3.12 -2.54 61.49
N ILE A 111 2.54 -1.72 60.62
CA ILE A 111 1.57 -2.13 59.62
C ILE A 111 2.30 -2.87 58.48
N GLN A 112 1.85 -4.09 58.17
CA GLN A 112 2.23 -4.84 56.99
C GLN A 112 1.12 -4.70 55.94
N VAL A 113 1.50 -4.48 54.70
CA VAL A 113 0.58 -4.25 53.60
C VAL A 113 0.65 -5.39 52.61
N GLN A 114 -0.49 -5.80 52.05
CA GLN A 114 -0.58 -6.74 50.95
C GLN A 114 -1.74 -6.36 50.03
N TRP A 115 -1.43 -5.95 48.81
CA TRP A 115 -2.43 -5.73 47.78
C TRP A 115 -2.97 -7.06 47.27
N GLN A 116 -4.26 -7.07 46.98
CA GLN A 116 -4.98 -8.23 46.46
C GLN A 116 -5.78 -7.85 45.22
N ILE A 117 -5.97 -8.81 44.33
CA ILE A 117 -6.70 -8.67 43.09
C ILE A 117 -7.78 -9.73 42.97
N SER A 118 -8.87 -9.37 42.30
CA SER A 118 -9.96 -10.30 41.99
C SER A 118 -10.53 -10.03 40.61
N GLY A 119 -10.85 -11.09 39.87
CA GLY A 119 -11.54 -10.99 38.58
C GLY A 119 -13.04 -10.86 38.71
N ASP A 120 -13.62 -11.22 39.85
CA ASP A 120 -15.08 -11.31 40.08
C ASP A 120 -15.57 -10.55 41.32
N GLY A 121 -14.68 -9.84 42.04
CA GLY A 121 -14.96 -9.13 43.28
C GLY A 121 -15.18 -10.04 44.48
N SER A 122 -15.09 -11.36 44.32
CA SER A 122 -15.40 -12.34 45.37
C SER A 122 -14.20 -13.22 45.72
N ASN A 123 -13.48 -13.71 44.73
CA ASN A 123 -12.30 -14.55 44.89
C ASN A 123 -11.03 -13.72 44.81
N TRP A 124 -10.30 -13.59 45.91
CA TRP A 124 -9.16 -12.71 46.04
C TRP A 124 -7.82 -13.45 46.06
N LEU A 125 -6.90 -13.00 45.27
CA LEU A 125 -5.53 -13.48 45.21
C LEU A 125 -4.56 -12.37 45.62
N ILE A 126 -3.45 -12.71 46.23
CA ILE A 126 -2.38 -11.76 46.52
C ILE A 126 -1.69 -11.33 45.23
N ILE A 127 -1.35 -10.07 45.12
CA ILE A 127 -0.44 -9.58 44.06
C ILE A 127 0.98 -9.79 44.57
N PRO A 128 1.79 -10.67 43.97
CA PRO A 128 3.14 -10.96 44.46
C PRO A 128 4.02 -9.72 44.49
N GLY A 129 4.65 -9.44 45.67
CA GLY A 129 5.55 -8.31 45.83
C GLY A 129 4.86 -6.93 46.03
N ALA A 130 3.53 -6.85 45.93
CA ALA A 130 2.79 -5.61 46.19
C ALA A 130 2.52 -5.44 47.68
N ILE A 131 3.57 -5.00 48.40
CA ILE A 131 3.59 -4.85 49.88
C ILE A 131 3.85 -3.40 50.32
N GLN A 132 3.85 -2.46 49.36
CA GLN A 132 4.07 -1.04 49.67
C GLN A 132 2.77 -0.33 49.99
N SER A 133 2.87 0.86 50.61
CA SER A 133 1.75 1.74 50.89
C SER A 133 1.10 2.33 49.62
N SER A 134 1.70 2.15 48.47
CA SER A 134 1.12 2.52 47.19
C SER A 134 1.19 1.35 46.19
N PHE A 135 0.31 1.40 45.17
CA PHE A 135 0.25 0.47 44.08
C PHE A 135 -0.24 1.17 42.84
N THR A 136 0.42 0.98 41.72
CA THR A 136 0.02 1.51 40.40
C THR A 136 -0.46 0.36 39.55
N PRO A 137 -1.77 0.26 39.23
CA PRO A 137 -2.30 -0.75 38.34
C PRO A 137 -1.72 -0.60 36.93
N ARG A 138 -1.55 -1.71 36.24
CA ARG A 138 -1.11 -1.82 34.85
C ARG A 138 -2.17 -2.59 34.04
N ASP A 139 -1.91 -2.83 32.73
CA ASP A 139 -2.80 -3.61 31.86
C ASP A 139 -3.26 -4.93 32.47
N SER A 140 -2.37 -5.61 33.19
CA SER A 140 -2.69 -6.88 33.83
C SER A 140 -3.79 -6.78 34.89
N GLU A 141 -4.01 -5.59 35.46
CA GLU A 141 -5.04 -5.31 36.46
C GLU A 141 -6.33 -4.74 35.88
N VAL A 142 -6.31 -4.29 34.61
CA VAL A 142 -7.48 -3.71 33.95
C VAL A 142 -8.66 -4.69 33.95
N GLY A 143 -9.84 -4.17 34.24
CA GLY A 143 -11.08 -4.93 34.38
C GLY A 143 -11.21 -5.74 35.68
N LYS A 144 -10.19 -5.75 36.53
CA LYS A 144 -10.20 -6.47 37.83
C LYS A 144 -10.38 -5.51 38.99
N TYR A 145 -10.78 -6.07 40.11
CA TYR A 145 -10.97 -5.37 41.36
C TYR A 145 -9.69 -5.43 42.20
N LEU A 146 -9.40 -4.35 42.90
CA LEU A 146 -8.26 -4.23 43.80
C LEU A 146 -8.75 -3.98 45.22
N ARG A 147 -8.05 -4.50 46.23
CA ARG A 147 -8.18 -4.17 47.62
C ARG A 147 -6.84 -4.33 48.33
N VAL A 148 -6.77 -3.78 49.56
CA VAL A 148 -5.59 -3.96 50.39
C VAL A 148 -5.97 -4.72 51.64
N GLN A 149 -5.12 -5.63 52.06
CA GLN A 149 -5.10 -6.22 53.39
C GLN A 149 -3.95 -5.59 54.18
N ILE A 150 -4.24 -5.07 55.37
CA ILE A 150 -3.22 -4.67 56.32
C ILE A 150 -3.24 -5.64 57.50
N SER A 151 -2.09 -5.89 58.12
CA SER A 151 -1.91 -6.63 59.33
C SER A 151 -0.88 -6.00 60.24
N TYR A 152 -1.04 -6.11 61.55
CA TYR A 152 -0.12 -5.61 62.55
C TYR A 152 -0.22 -6.44 63.83
N VAL A 153 0.72 -6.25 64.74
CA VAL A 153 0.65 -6.78 66.09
C VAL A 153 0.42 -5.59 67.03
N ASP A 154 -0.60 -5.65 67.84
CA ASP A 154 -0.95 -4.59 68.81
C ASP A 154 0.05 -4.50 69.96
N GLY A 155 -0.13 -3.53 70.85
CA GLY A 155 0.75 -3.34 71.99
C GLY A 155 0.57 -4.42 73.12
N GLN A 156 -0.45 -5.29 73.01
CA GLN A 156 -0.68 -6.43 73.92
C GLN A 156 -0.15 -7.76 73.25
N GLY A 157 0.29 -7.72 72.06
CA GLY A 157 0.84 -8.90 71.32
C GLY A 157 -0.18 -9.68 70.50
N ASN A 158 -1.40 -9.15 70.27
CA ASN A 158 -2.40 -9.77 69.42
C ASN A 158 -2.14 -9.42 67.93
N ALA A 159 -2.35 -10.40 67.06
CA ALA A 159 -2.26 -10.18 65.61
C ALA A 159 -3.62 -9.69 65.10
N GLU A 160 -3.60 -8.50 64.51
CA GLU A 160 -4.78 -7.85 63.95
C GLU A 160 -4.71 -7.80 62.43
N MET A 161 -5.89 -7.85 61.75
CA MET A 161 -6.00 -7.80 60.30
C MET A 161 -7.23 -6.99 59.88
N MET A 162 -7.05 -6.13 58.87
CA MET A 162 -8.12 -5.38 58.24
C MET A 162 -8.04 -5.46 56.74
N ILE A 163 -9.20 -5.35 56.10
CA ILE A 163 -9.33 -5.39 54.65
C ILE A 163 -10.09 -4.12 54.22
N SER A 164 -9.56 -3.41 53.23
CA SER A 164 -10.22 -2.23 52.64
C SER A 164 -11.47 -2.62 51.85
N PRO A 165 -12.40 -1.67 51.60
CA PRO A 165 -13.35 -1.81 50.52
C PRO A 165 -12.62 -2.18 49.20
N ALA A 166 -13.32 -2.84 48.29
CA ALA A 166 -12.79 -3.14 46.97
C ALA A 166 -12.89 -1.91 46.03
N SER A 167 -11.99 -1.79 45.11
CA SER A 167 -12.16 -0.83 43.99
C SER A 167 -13.35 -1.24 43.12
N LYS A 168 -13.83 -0.32 42.29
CA LYS A 168 -14.46 -0.69 41.00
C LYS A 168 -13.45 -1.38 40.10
N PRO A 169 -13.89 -2.06 39.05
CA PRO A 169 -12.95 -2.60 38.07
C PRO A 169 -11.98 -1.51 37.57
N VAL A 170 -10.70 -1.84 37.59
CA VAL A 170 -9.66 -0.93 37.06
C VAL A 170 -10.02 -0.53 35.63
N ARG A 171 -10.11 0.77 35.40
CA ARG A 171 -10.38 1.31 34.05
C ARG A 171 -9.13 1.36 33.22
N ASN A 172 -9.24 0.98 31.95
CA ASN A 172 -8.18 1.11 30.97
C ASN A 172 -7.87 2.57 30.66
N VAL A 173 -6.62 2.85 30.38
CA VAL A 173 -6.12 4.07 29.74
C VAL A 173 -5.45 3.61 28.45
N ASN A 174 -5.98 4.01 27.31
CA ASN A 174 -5.47 3.57 26.02
C ASN A 174 -3.97 3.86 25.84
N ASP A 175 -3.20 2.82 25.68
CA ASP A 175 -1.80 2.88 25.28
C ASP A 175 -1.72 2.96 23.74
N ARG A 176 -0.82 3.82 23.27
CA ARG A 176 -0.64 3.97 21.83
C ARG A 176 0.31 2.91 21.29
N PRO A 177 0.04 2.37 20.10
CA PRO A 177 0.96 1.43 19.47
C PRO A 177 2.37 2.02 19.34
N ILE A 178 3.36 1.18 19.55
CA ILE A 178 4.77 1.47 19.31
C ILE A 178 5.20 0.77 18.04
N GLY A 179 6.01 1.46 17.20
CA GLY A 179 6.43 0.99 15.90
C GLY A 179 5.50 1.46 14.80
N MET A 180 5.89 1.20 13.56
CA MET A 180 5.13 1.57 12.36
C MET A 180 5.24 0.44 11.33
N PRO A 181 4.25 0.29 10.43
CA PRO A 181 4.39 -0.61 9.30
C PRO A 181 5.52 -0.11 8.38
N GLU A 182 6.34 -1.04 7.87
CA GLU A 182 7.44 -0.74 6.96
C GLU A 182 7.14 -1.33 5.58
N ILE A 183 7.32 -0.55 4.51
CA ILE A 183 7.24 -1.06 3.14
C ILE A 183 8.62 -1.57 2.74
N GLN A 184 8.67 -2.81 2.30
CA GLN A 184 9.85 -3.50 1.80
C GLN A 184 9.67 -3.88 0.33
N GLY A 185 10.76 -4.17 -0.36
CA GLY A 185 10.76 -4.51 -1.78
C GLY A 185 11.31 -3.39 -2.64
N GLU A 186 11.43 -3.66 -3.94
CA GLU A 186 11.92 -2.69 -4.93
C GLU A 186 10.71 -2.00 -5.59
N ALA A 187 10.64 -0.68 -5.50
CA ALA A 187 9.62 0.11 -6.18
C ALA A 187 9.96 0.21 -7.67
N LYS A 188 9.61 -0.82 -8.41
CA LYS A 188 9.88 -0.95 -9.83
C LYS A 188 8.81 -1.78 -10.51
N GLU A 189 8.50 -1.48 -11.75
CA GLU A 189 7.59 -2.26 -12.57
C GLU A 189 7.93 -3.77 -12.53
N ASN A 190 6.94 -4.62 -12.57
CA ASN A 190 7.05 -6.08 -12.49
C ASN A 190 7.68 -6.63 -11.20
N SER A 191 7.85 -5.78 -10.16
CA SER A 191 8.27 -6.16 -8.81
C SER A 191 7.10 -6.18 -7.83
N ALA A 192 7.37 -6.48 -6.57
CA ALA A 192 6.36 -6.45 -5.51
C ALA A 192 6.84 -5.62 -4.32
N LEU A 193 5.89 -4.93 -3.68
CA LEU A 193 6.08 -4.31 -2.37
C LEU A 193 5.41 -5.17 -1.30
N TYR A 194 5.98 -5.18 -0.09
CA TYR A 194 5.51 -5.93 1.06
C TYR A 194 5.37 -5.01 2.25
N VAL A 195 4.39 -5.29 3.11
CA VAL A 195 4.23 -4.59 4.38
C VAL A 195 4.72 -5.46 5.52
N ASP A 196 5.75 -5.01 6.23
CA ASP A 196 6.25 -5.63 7.44
C ASP A 196 5.62 -4.93 8.66
N THR A 197 4.92 -5.69 9.49
CA THR A 197 4.27 -5.23 10.73
C THR A 197 4.92 -5.80 11.98
N SER A 198 6.00 -6.55 11.84
CA SER A 198 6.63 -7.32 12.95
C SER A 198 7.15 -6.47 14.09
N ARG A 199 7.34 -5.17 13.86
CA ARG A 199 7.83 -4.22 14.88
C ARG A 199 6.72 -3.45 15.59
N ILE A 200 5.47 -3.71 15.25
CA ILE A 200 4.34 -3.06 15.91
C ILE A 200 4.04 -3.80 17.20
N THR A 201 4.01 -3.08 18.29
CA THR A 201 3.60 -3.58 19.62
C THR A 201 2.59 -2.62 20.21
N ASP A 202 1.71 -3.15 21.05
CA ASP A 202 0.67 -2.41 21.73
C ASP A 202 0.43 -3.08 23.10
N GLU A 203 0.50 -2.33 24.20
CA GLU A 203 0.29 -2.86 25.53
C GLU A 203 -1.17 -3.27 25.75
N ASP A 204 -2.11 -2.54 25.14
CA ASP A 204 -3.53 -2.89 25.12
C ASP A 204 -3.85 -4.12 24.25
N GLY A 205 -2.85 -4.62 23.54
CA GLY A 205 -2.95 -5.78 22.67
C GLY A 205 -3.30 -5.43 21.21
N ILE A 206 -2.93 -6.31 20.32
CA ILE A 206 -3.17 -6.13 18.88
C ILE A 206 -4.24 -7.12 18.42
N GLY A 207 -5.37 -6.59 17.96
CA GLY A 207 -6.42 -7.39 17.33
C GLY A 207 -6.11 -7.69 15.88
N GLN A 208 -7.12 -8.17 15.14
CA GLN A 208 -6.95 -8.47 13.72
C GLN A 208 -6.67 -7.19 12.94
N MET A 209 -5.50 -7.13 12.29
CA MET A 209 -5.11 -6.02 11.43
C MET A 209 -5.86 -6.05 10.10
N ALA A 210 -6.39 -4.91 9.70
CA ALA A 210 -6.88 -4.63 8.36
C ALA A 210 -5.87 -3.71 7.66
N LEU A 211 -5.53 -4.04 6.41
CA LEU A 211 -4.55 -3.32 5.61
C LEU A 211 -5.22 -2.70 4.39
N ILE A 212 -4.85 -1.48 4.06
CA ILE A 212 -5.21 -0.78 2.84
C ILE A 212 -3.94 -0.18 2.24
N TRP A 213 -3.72 -0.41 0.96
CA TRP A 213 -2.71 0.30 0.20
C TRP A 213 -3.23 1.64 -0.29
N GLN A 214 -2.37 2.64 -0.24
CA GLN A 214 -2.62 3.97 -0.82
C GLN A 214 -1.49 4.33 -1.78
N ARG A 215 -1.83 5.04 -2.86
CA ARG A 215 -0.85 5.56 -3.83
C ARG A 215 -0.96 7.06 -4.02
N SER A 216 0.13 7.66 -4.44
CA SER A 216 0.19 9.09 -4.79
C SER A 216 1.32 9.35 -5.79
N SER A 217 1.06 10.18 -6.79
CA SER A 217 2.09 10.63 -7.75
C SER A 217 2.97 11.77 -7.19
N GLN A 218 2.56 12.41 -6.10
CA GLN A 218 3.25 13.59 -5.53
C GLN A 218 3.55 13.45 -4.04
N ARG A 219 3.26 12.29 -3.42
CA ARG A 219 3.39 12.02 -1.98
C ARG A 219 2.58 12.98 -1.07
N THR A 220 1.59 13.65 -1.62
CA THR A 220 0.73 14.60 -0.88
C THR A 220 -0.73 14.19 -0.82
N ASN A 221 -1.32 13.90 -1.97
CA ASN A 221 -2.71 13.43 -2.06
C ASN A 221 -2.69 11.91 -2.24
N TRP A 222 -3.16 11.19 -1.21
CA TRP A 222 -3.18 9.75 -1.17
C TRP A 222 -4.56 9.22 -1.50
N GLU A 223 -4.65 8.28 -2.43
CA GLU A 223 -5.89 7.58 -2.79
C GLU A 223 -5.75 6.08 -2.48
N ASN A 224 -6.84 5.46 -2.05
CA ASN A 224 -6.85 4.03 -1.81
C ASN A 224 -6.68 3.27 -3.13
N VAL A 225 -5.87 2.22 -3.10
CA VAL A 225 -5.77 1.25 -4.19
C VAL A 225 -6.94 0.29 -4.06
N PRO A 226 -7.85 0.23 -5.04
CA PRO A 226 -9.04 -0.63 -4.94
C PRO A 226 -8.65 -2.12 -4.82
N ASP A 227 -9.42 -2.85 -4.02
CA ASP A 227 -9.36 -4.32 -3.90
C ASP A 227 -7.98 -4.91 -3.50
N GLN A 228 -7.09 -4.08 -2.92
CA GLN A 228 -5.77 -4.48 -2.44
C GLN A 228 -5.73 -4.47 -0.92
N PHE A 229 -5.98 -5.65 -0.32
CA PHE A 229 -6.00 -5.86 1.13
C PHE A 229 -4.92 -6.85 1.60
N SER A 230 -4.09 -7.36 0.68
CA SER A 230 -2.96 -8.23 0.97
C SER A 230 -1.77 -7.42 1.49
N ASP A 231 -0.92 -8.03 2.29
CA ASP A 231 0.39 -7.50 2.69
C ASP A 231 1.36 -7.35 1.51
N THR A 232 1.03 -7.91 0.35
CA THR A 232 1.82 -7.88 -0.88
C THR A 232 1.06 -7.14 -1.98
N LEU A 233 1.72 -6.17 -2.60
CA LEU A 233 1.25 -5.43 -3.77
C LEU A 233 2.14 -5.71 -4.98
N GLN A 234 1.58 -6.29 -6.04
CA GLN A 234 2.27 -6.47 -7.31
C GLN A 234 2.21 -5.16 -8.10
N LEU A 235 3.33 -4.76 -8.66
CA LEU A 235 3.47 -3.53 -9.43
C LEU A 235 3.50 -3.83 -10.92
N ASP A 236 2.75 -3.07 -11.70
CA ASP A 236 2.73 -3.14 -13.16
C ASP A 236 2.98 -1.77 -13.80
N GLN A 237 2.84 -1.69 -15.13
CA GLN A 237 3.02 -0.45 -15.90
C GLN A 237 2.13 0.71 -15.40
N THR A 238 0.94 0.41 -14.88
CA THR A 238 -0.01 1.45 -14.42
C THR A 238 0.40 2.08 -13.09
N ASP A 239 1.37 1.46 -12.40
CA ASP A 239 1.90 1.92 -11.12
C ASP A 239 3.14 2.82 -11.28
N VAL A 240 3.72 2.86 -12.47
CA VAL A 240 4.92 3.67 -12.76
C VAL A 240 4.64 5.15 -12.48
N GLY A 241 5.54 5.78 -11.73
CA GLY A 241 5.41 7.18 -11.33
C GLY A 241 4.64 7.41 -10.03
N PHE A 242 4.05 6.37 -9.42
CA PHE A 242 3.42 6.47 -8.11
C PHE A 242 4.36 6.03 -6.99
N SER A 243 4.17 6.59 -5.80
CA SER A 243 4.67 6.05 -4.53
C SER A 243 3.52 5.43 -3.77
N TYR A 244 3.81 4.43 -2.95
CA TYR A 244 2.85 3.67 -2.18
C TYR A 244 3.09 3.80 -0.69
N ARG A 245 2.01 3.74 0.11
CA ARG A 245 2.06 3.58 1.56
C ARG A 245 0.98 2.61 2.01
N SER A 246 1.17 2.01 3.18
CA SER A 246 0.16 1.19 3.82
C SER A 246 -0.53 1.95 4.94
N VAL A 247 -1.82 1.71 5.11
CA VAL A 247 -2.61 2.10 6.27
C VAL A 247 -3.09 0.83 6.94
N ILE A 248 -2.71 0.64 8.18
CA ILE A 248 -3.13 -0.49 9.00
C ILE A 248 -4.08 0.01 10.07
N SER A 249 -5.16 -0.72 10.32
CA SER A 249 -6.05 -0.47 11.42
C SER A 249 -6.43 -1.76 12.12
N TYR A 250 -6.59 -1.72 13.44
CA TYR A 250 -7.08 -2.81 14.26
C TYR A 250 -7.90 -2.28 15.42
N ILE A 251 -8.57 -3.17 16.12
CA ILE A 251 -9.19 -2.90 17.42
C ILE A 251 -8.30 -3.58 18.45
N ASP A 252 -7.86 -2.85 19.47
CA ASP A 252 -7.07 -3.40 20.57
C ASP A 252 -7.88 -4.34 21.48
N GLY A 253 -7.25 -4.87 22.52
CA GLY A 253 -7.87 -5.77 23.48
C GLY A 253 -8.95 -5.12 24.35
N PHE A 254 -8.98 -3.79 24.44
CA PHE A 254 -9.95 -3.02 25.23
C PHE A 254 -10.98 -2.25 24.38
N GLY A 255 -10.92 -2.42 23.04
CA GLY A 255 -11.95 -1.93 22.12
C GLY A 255 -11.63 -0.60 21.44
N THR A 256 -10.42 -0.05 21.62
CA THR A 256 -10.00 1.16 20.92
C THR A 256 -9.56 0.83 19.50
N ARG A 257 -9.89 1.71 18.57
CA ARG A 257 -9.42 1.58 17.18
C ARG A 257 -8.10 2.30 17.01
N GLU A 258 -7.08 1.55 16.67
CA GLU A 258 -5.77 2.06 16.29
C GLU A 258 -5.59 2.16 14.80
N THR A 259 -4.80 3.15 14.36
CA THR A 259 -4.48 3.36 12.94
C THR A 259 -3.04 3.81 12.79
N LEU A 260 -2.29 3.07 11.98
CA LEU A 260 -0.88 3.31 11.69
C LEU A 260 -0.69 3.48 10.18
N VAL A 261 0.22 4.37 9.80
CA VAL A 261 0.52 4.65 8.39
C VAL A 261 2.02 4.51 8.19
N SER A 262 2.43 3.75 7.19
CA SER A 262 3.84 3.60 6.84
C SER A 262 4.43 4.87 6.23
N ASP A 263 5.75 4.96 6.20
CA ASP A 263 6.44 5.83 5.26
C ASP A 263 6.09 5.44 3.83
N ALA A 264 6.28 6.37 2.90
CA ALA A 264 6.05 6.12 1.48
C ALA A 264 7.22 5.34 0.87
N SER A 265 6.91 4.44 -0.05
CA SER A 265 7.90 3.79 -0.91
C SER A 265 8.65 4.83 -1.76
N GLU A 266 9.73 4.43 -2.39
CA GLU A 266 10.27 5.15 -3.54
C GLU A 266 9.20 5.20 -4.66
N VAL A 267 9.41 6.11 -5.63
CA VAL A 267 8.57 6.18 -6.82
C VAL A 267 8.81 4.94 -7.66
N VAL A 268 7.76 4.27 -8.11
CA VAL A 268 7.86 3.10 -8.96
C VAL A 268 8.56 3.48 -10.27
N ALA A 269 9.70 2.84 -10.49
CA ALA A 269 10.52 3.05 -11.67
C ALA A 269 10.00 2.24 -12.86
N ASN A 270 10.08 2.82 -14.07
CA ASN A 270 9.76 2.14 -15.31
C ASN A 270 10.80 1.08 -15.68
N ILE A 271 10.36 0.04 -16.38
CA ILE A 271 11.21 -0.87 -17.17
C ILE A 271 10.85 -0.65 -18.63
N ASP A 272 11.84 -0.27 -19.44
CA ASP A 272 11.65 -0.07 -20.86
C ASP A 272 11.07 -1.32 -21.55
N ASN A 273 9.92 -1.16 -22.16
CA ASN A 273 9.23 -2.18 -22.91
C ASN A 273 9.55 -2.02 -24.41
N PRO A 274 9.91 -3.07 -25.14
CA PRO A 274 10.28 -2.94 -26.54
C PRO A 274 9.10 -2.56 -27.42
N LEU A 275 9.33 -1.61 -28.34
CA LEU A 275 8.37 -1.24 -29.38
C LEU A 275 7.95 -2.46 -30.20
N GLN A 276 6.67 -2.65 -30.41
CA GLN A 276 6.09 -3.74 -31.19
C GLN A 276 5.42 -3.24 -32.46
N GLY A 277 5.21 -4.16 -33.41
CA GLY A 277 4.55 -3.87 -34.66
C GLY A 277 5.52 -3.64 -35.83
N GLU A 278 4.99 -3.19 -36.96
CA GLU A 278 5.73 -3.05 -38.22
C GLU A 278 5.46 -1.71 -38.89
N VAL A 279 6.48 -1.20 -39.57
CA VAL A 279 6.37 -0.08 -40.50
C VAL A 279 6.15 -0.63 -41.91
N VAL A 280 5.03 -0.31 -42.53
CA VAL A 280 4.66 -0.87 -43.84
C VAL A 280 4.54 0.24 -44.88
N VAL A 281 5.25 0.06 -46.01
CA VAL A 281 5.11 0.90 -47.22
C VAL A 281 4.15 0.20 -48.19
N ARG A 282 3.16 0.93 -48.66
CA ARG A 282 2.18 0.44 -49.65
C ARG A 282 2.16 1.35 -50.87
N GLY A 283 1.88 0.77 -52.03
CA GLY A 283 1.77 1.48 -53.28
C GLY A 283 2.38 0.68 -54.45
N ARG A 284 2.25 1.24 -55.67
CA ARG A 284 2.89 0.65 -56.87
C ARG A 284 4.29 1.20 -57.00
N ILE A 285 5.26 0.31 -57.20
CA ILE A 285 6.68 0.69 -57.31
C ILE A 285 7.02 1.05 -58.74
N VAL A 286 6.45 2.17 -59.21
CA VAL A 286 6.59 2.63 -60.60
C VAL A 286 6.54 4.15 -60.64
N GLU A 287 7.27 4.75 -61.55
CA GLU A 287 7.26 6.21 -61.79
C GLU A 287 5.82 6.73 -61.92
N GLY A 288 5.55 7.89 -61.34
CA GLY A 288 4.25 8.55 -61.30
C GLY A 288 3.29 8.01 -60.27
N ALA A 289 3.62 6.94 -59.54
CA ALA A 289 2.79 6.41 -58.44
C ALA A 289 3.15 7.04 -57.11
N GLU A 290 2.20 6.96 -56.16
CA GLU A 290 2.38 7.38 -54.79
C GLU A 290 2.61 6.17 -53.89
N LEU A 291 3.60 6.26 -52.99
CA LEU A 291 3.78 5.34 -51.87
C LEU A 291 3.15 5.93 -50.62
N THR A 292 2.56 5.09 -49.79
CA THR A 292 1.98 5.49 -48.50
C THR A 292 2.63 4.72 -47.36
N LEU A 293 2.86 5.44 -46.24
CA LEU A 293 3.41 4.90 -45.02
C LEU A 293 2.28 4.51 -44.06
N ASN A 294 2.33 3.28 -43.57
CA ASN A 294 1.45 2.79 -42.53
C ASN A 294 2.26 2.40 -41.27
N THR A 295 1.94 3.04 -40.16
CA THR A 295 2.54 2.82 -38.83
C THR A 295 1.47 2.40 -37.80
N SER A 296 0.25 2.04 -38.22
CA SER A 296 -0.90 1.83 -37.33
C SER A 296 -0.78 0.58 -36.44
N THR A 297 0.16 -0.29 -36.72
CA THR A 297 0.45 -1.49 -35.92
C THR A 297 1.52 -1.27 -34.87
N LEU A 298 2.20 -0.11 -34.89
CA LEU A 298 3.19 0.22 -33.88
C LEU A 298 2.49 0.46 -32.53
N SER A 299 2.95 -0.22 -31.51
CA SER A 299 2.49 -0.09 -30.14
C SER A 299 3.64 -0.27 -29.17
N ASP A 300 3.54 0.39 -28.06
CA ASP A 300 4.50 0.32 -26.97
C ASP A 300 3.74 0.31 -25.65
N PHE A 301 4.11 -0.55 -24.70
CA PHE A 301 3.49 -0.58 -23.39
C PHE A 301 3.83 0.68 -22.58
N ASP A 302 5.01 1.26 -22.83
CA ASP A 302 5.42 2.55 -22.26
C ASP A 302 4.68 3.74 -22.92
N GLY A 303 3.84 3.45 -23.91
CA GLY A 303 3.14 4.43 -24.71
C GLY A 303 4.03 5.04 -25.80
N ILE A 304 3.43 5.79 -26.71
CA ILE A 304 4.14 6.50 -27.78
C ILE A 304 3.89 7.99 -27.63
N ALA A 305 4.91 8.73 -27.20
CA ALA A 305 4.86 10.19 -27.07
C ALA A 305 4.94 10.89 -28.43
N SER A 306 5.82 10.40 -29.33
CA SER A 306 5.94 10.99 -30.66
C SER A 306 6.48 9.99 -31.68
N MET A 307 6.16 10.26 -32.96
CA MET A 307 6.71 9.54 -34.12
C MET A 307 7.13 10.55 -35.18
N ALA A 308 8.34 10.39 -35.68
CA ALA A 308 8.84 11.14 -36.83
C ALA A 308 9.28 10.16 -37.93
N SER A 309 8.91 10.43 -39.18
CA SER A 309 9.26 9.58 -40.30
C SER A 309 10.09 10.33 -41.34
N VAL A 310 10.91 9.62 -42.06
CA VAL A 310 11.62 10.12 -43.25
C VAL A 310 11.68 9.00 -44.28
N TRP A 311 11.48 9.36 -45.55
CA TRP A 311 11.69 8.46 -46.67
C TRP A 311 13.17 8.39 -46.99
N GLU A 312 13.65 7.19 -47.30
CA GLU A 312 15.03 6.93 -47.69
C GLU A 312 15.07 6.23 -49.06
N ARG A 313 16.09 6.54 -49.87
CA ARG A 313 16.36 5.95 -51.16
C ARG A 313 17.71 5.26 -51.21
N SER A 314 17.86 4.26 -52.04
CA SER A 314 19.10 3.53 -52.24
C SER A 314 19.20 2.98 -53.66
N THR A 315 20.35 3.18 -54.32
CA THR A 315 20.64 2.60 -55.61
C THR A 315 21.18 1.17 -55.51
N ASP A 316 21.78 0.80 -54.39
CA ASP A 316 22.48 -0.49 -54.20
C ASP A 316 21.78 -1.40 -53.18
N GLY A 317 20.74 -0.90 -52.49
CA GLY A 317 20.03 -1.58 -51.42
C GLY A 317 20.83 -1.72 -50.11
N ARG A 318 22.00 -1.07 -50.02
CA ARG A 318 22.89 -1.12 -48.84
C ARG A 318 23.12 0.25 -48.24
N THR A 319 23.41 1.25 -49.06
CA THR A 319 23.62 2.63 -48.65
C THR A 319 22.31 3.40 -48.83
N TRP A 320 21.84 4.05 -47.75
CA TRP A 320 20.55 4.74 -47.74
C TRP A 320 20.73 6.23 -47.49
N GLU A 321 20.07 7.04 -48.30
CA GLU A 321 20.07 8.49 -48.21
C GLU A 321 18.64 8.99 -47.93
N SER A 322 18.51 9.96 -47.02
CA SER A 322 17.22 10.60 -46.77
C SER A 322 16.75 11.39 -47.96
N VAL A 323 15.48 11.26 -48.30
CA VAL A 323 14.83 12.06 -49.34
C VAL A 323 14.53 13.44 -48.73
N ILE A 324 15.19 14.47 -49.22
CA ILE A 324 15.07 15.85 -48.73
C ILE A 324 13.61 16.32 -48.86
N GLY A 325 13.08 16.90 -47.78
CA GLY A 325 11.70 17.42 -47.69
C GLY A 325 10.64 16.33 -47.48
N SER A 326 11.06 15.10 -47.11
CA SER A 326 10.14 14.00 -46.83
C SER A 326 9.90 13.80 -45.34
N GLU A 327 10.41 14.67 -44.48
CA GLU A 327 10.29 14.60 -43.06
C GLU A 327 8.81 14.67 -42.67
N SER A 328 8.35 13.70 -41.86
CA SER A 328 6.97 13.54 -41.40
C SER A 328 5.90 13.41 -42.48
N GLN A 329 6.32 13.16 -43.73
CA GLN A 329 5.40 12.91 -44.86
C GLN A 329 4.88 11.47 -44.82
N ARG A 330 3.56 11.30 -44.83
CA ARG A 330 2.92 9.98 -44.87
C ARG A 330 2.87 9.38 -46.25
N SER A 331 3.19 10.15 -47.29
CA SER A 331 3.28 9.68 -48.68
C SER A 331 4.49 10.22 -49.41
N LEU A 332 4.95 9.49 -50.42
CA LEU A 332 6.03 9.84 -51.29
C LEU A 332 5.59 9.64 -52.74
N GLN A 333 5.61 10.74 -53.53
CA GLN A 333 5.38 10.70 -54.96
C GLN A 333 6.65 10.22 -55.70
N LEU A 334 6.58 9.12 -56.39
CA LEU A 334 7.71 8.59 -57.17
C LEU A 334 7.88 9.34 -58.49
N SER A 335 8.79 10.31 -58.52
CA SER A 335 9.17 11.02 -59.73
C SER A 335 10.24 10.25 -60.52
N GLN A 336 10.58 10.73 -61.73
CA GLN A 336 11.67 10.23 -62.52
C GLN A 336 13.01 10.14 -61.74
N ALA A 337 13.23 10.98 -60.75
CA ALA A 337 14.45 11.00 -59.94
C ALA A 337 14.64 9.73 -59.07
N PHE A 338 13.57 8.95 -58.84
CA PHE A 338 13.60 7.71 -58.08
C PHE A 338 13.71 6.45 -58.95
N VAL A 339 13.63 6.60 -60.27
CA VAL A 339 13.76 5.44 -61.17
C VAL A 339 15.12 4.76 -60.99
N GLY A 340 15.11 3.45 -60.75
CA GLY A 340 16.30 2.68 -60.45
C GLY A 340 16.65 2.53 -58.99
N ASP A 341 16.00 3.31 -58.08
CA ASP A 341 16.21 3.22 -56.65
C ASP A 341 15.24 2.26 -55.98
N ARG A 342 15.65 1.78 -54.81
CA ARG A 342 14.79 1.17 -53.79
C ARG A 342 14.40 2.24 -52.78
N ILE A 343 13.18 2.15 -52.23
CA ILE A 343 12.65 3.11 -51.26
C ILE A 343 12.33 2.36 -49.98
N ARG A 344 12.59 2.99 -48.84
CA ARG A 344 12.10 2.57 -47.54
C ARG A 344 11.69 3.77 -46.69
N ALA A 345 10.93 3.54 -45.66
CA ALA A 345 10.67 4.53 -44.60
C ALA A 345 11.49 4.20 -43.36
N ARG A 346 12.08 5.21 -42.76
CA ARG A 346 12.64 5.19 -41.40
C ARG A 346 11.71 5.94 -40.50
N VAL A 347 11.34 5.33 -39.38
CA VAL A 347 10.48 5.94 -38.36
C VAL A 347 11.24 5.96 -37.04
N ASN A 348 11.39 7.13 -36.47
CA ASN A 348 11.88 7.33 -35.10
C ASN A 348 10.68 7.45 -34.17
N VAL A 349 10.60 6.60 -33.17
CA VAL A 349 9.54 6.54 -32.17
C VAL A 349 10.16 6.91 -30.83
N VAL A 350 9.52 7.81 -30.09
CA VAL A 350 9.89 8.16 -28.71
C VAL A 350 8.74 7.78 -27.82
N ASP A 351 9.02 7.01 -26.79
CA ASP A 351 8.01 6.62 -25.79
C ASP A 351 7.72 7.75 -24.78
N ASN A 352 6.82 7.49 -23.84
CA ASN A 352 6.47 8.47 -22.79
C ASN A 352 7.58 8.68 -21.75
N PHE A 353 8.58 7.80 -21.71
CA PHE A 353 9.73 7.90 -20.81
C PHE A 353 10.99 8.42 -21.48
N GLY A 354 10.89 8.74 -22.80
CA GLY A 354 11.97 9.36 -23.57
C GLY A 354 12.94 8.39 -24.22
N VAL A 355 12.63 7.10 -24.26
CA VAL A 355 13.45 6.13 -25.00
C VAL A 355 13.14 6.24 -26.47
N GLU A 356 14.22 6.32 -27.29
CA GLU A 356 14.14 6.44 -28.73
C GLU A 356 14.39 5.10 -29.43
N THR A 357 13.43 4.67 -30.23
CA THR A 357 13.53 3.46 -31.05
C THR A 357 13.40 3.80 -32.55
N VAL A 358 14.35 3.34 -33.35
CA VAL A 358 14.32 3.53 -34.80
C VAL A 358 13.90 2.23 -35.47
N VAL A 359 12.82 2.29 -36.25
CA VAL A 359 12.32 1.17 -37.05
C VAL A 359 12.27 1.52 -38.52
N TYR A 360 12.45 0.52 -39.37
CA TYR A 360 12.47 0.67 -40.82
C TYR A 360 11.39 -0.19 -41.45
N SER A 361 10.80 0.33 -42.54
CA SER A 361 10.01 -0.54 -43.41
C SER A 361 10.92 -1.51 -44.16
N GLN A 362 10.33 -2.57 -44.69
CA GLN A 362 11.02 -3.33 -45.75
C GLN A 362 11.30 -2.40 -46.92
N ALA A 363 12.47 -2.59 -47.54
CA ALA A 363 12.81 -1.89 -48.76
C ALA A 363 11.92 -2.39 -49.92
N THR A 364 11.47 -1.46 -50.76
CA THR A 364 10.73 -1.81 -51.97
C THR A 364 11.61 -2.54 -52.96
N GLU A 365 11.00 -3.10 -53.98
CA GLU A 365 11.70 -3.40 -55.22
C GLU A 365 12.17 -2.10 -55.90
N THR A 366 12.99 -2.23 -56.91
CA THR A 366 13.48 -1.08 -57.70
C THR A 366 12.33 -0.37 -58.40
N VAL A 367 12.28 0.94 -58.30
CA VAL A 367 11.27 1.78 -58.96
C VAL A 367 11.45 1.66 -60.49
N ARG A 368 10.38 1.18 -61.14
CA ARG A 368 10.35 0.99 -62.59
C ARG A 368 10.03 2.27 -63.33
N ASN A 369 10.67 2.47 -64.46
CA ASN A 369 10.41 3.59 -65.36
C ASN A 369 9.05 3.43 -66.06
N VAL A 370 8.36 4.54 -66.31
CA VAL A 370 7.24 4.65 -67.25
C VAL A 370 7.74 5.47 -68.44
N ASN A 371 7.68 4.86 -69.62
CA ASN A 371 8.15 5.55 -70.81
C ASN A 371 7.32 6.79 -71.11
N ASN A 372 7.93 7.96 -70.99
CA ASN A 372 7.36 9.24 -71.33
C ASN A 372 7.65 9.59 -72.77
N LYS A 373 6.61 9.92 -73.54
CA LYS A 373 6.78 10.36 -74.91
C LYS A 373 7.47 11.73 -74.95
N PRO A 374 8.43 11.94 -75.88
CA PRO A 374 9.06 13.26 -76.02
C PRO A 374 8.00 14.32 -76.31
N ALA A 375 8.08 15.47 -75.67
CA ALA A 375 7.24 16.65 -75.92
C ALA A 375 8.09 17.77 -76.56
N GLY A 376 7.47 18.53 -77.38
CA GLY A 376 8.11 19.67 -78.06
C GLY A 376 8.03 19.60 -79.58
N ARG A 377 8.60 20.55 -80.21
CA ARG A 377 8.65 20.65 -81.69
C ARG A 377 10.10 20.64 -82.13
N VAL A 378 10.41 19.80 -83.09
CA VAL A 378 11.67 19.91 -83.86
C VAL A 378 11.53 21.02 -84.88
N MET A 379 12.37 22.02 -84.81
CA MET A 379 12.39 23.14 -85.75
C MET A 379 13.72 23.13 -86.53
N ILE A 380 13.60 23.25 -87.82
CA ILE A 380 14.79 23.44 -88.70
C ILE A 380 14.93 24.95 -88.89
N ARG A 381 16.07 25.52 -88.56
CA ARG A 381 16.44 26.91 -88.84
C ARG A 381 17.49 26.94 -89.99
N ARG A 382 17.26 27.82 -90.96
CA ARG A 382 18.26 28.15 -91.95
C ARG A 382 19.32 29.07 -91.35
N ILE A 383 20.56 28.69 -91.37
CA ILE A 383 21.66 29.59 -91.02
C ILE A 383 22.00 30.31 -92.32
N SER A 384 21.70 31.62 -92.44
CA SER A 384 22.21 32.46 -93.53
C SER A 384 23.59 32.97 -93.13
N ASN A 385 24.59 32.71 -94.01
CA ASN A 385 25.92 33.31 -93.93
C ASN A 385 25.86 34.79 -94.09
#